data_e0439bd0e998961e51c6193c8ac6890e
#
_entry.id   e0439bd0e998961e51c6193c8ac6890e
#
_cell.length_a   1.000
_cell.length_b   1.000
_cell.length_c   1.000
_cell.angle_alpha   90.00
_cell.angle_beta   90.00
_cell.angle_gamma   90.00
#
_symmetry.space_group_name_H-M   'P 1'
#
loop_
_entity.id
_entity.type
_entity.pdbx_description
1 polymer ?
#
loop_
_entity_poly.entity_id
_entity_poly.type
_entity_poly.pdbx_seq_one_letter_code
_entity_poly.pdbx_strand_id
1 'polypeptide(L)'
;MIRIFFGNPGCGKTTFACRQFKKLQRKDKRKKVYKHYYANFYNGLADTIDLEGLGQWTLPPKSYLIVDEAGIEYNNRKFKSLSKDTIAWFKLHRHYRCDVDFISQSWEDIDITVRRLADELWYLKKLGPFTAVRRVYKRVGVDPVTHQIIDIYEFGKLLPCILPPPFRRRNLYIFLRRPYYRYFDTYSRPNTPIKT
;
A
#
# COMPACT_ATOMS: atom_id res chain seq x y z
N MET A 1 6.83 -3.08 8.59
CA MET A 1 5.60 -3.78 8.13
C MET A 1 5.35 -3.43 6.67
N ILE A 2 5.06 -4.42 5.83
CA ILE A 2 4.67 -4.22 4.43
C ILE A 2 3.18 -4.48 4.29
N ARG A 3 2.44 -3.54 3.67
CA ARG A 3 1.00 -3.68 3.41
C ARG A 3 0.72 -3.42 1.95
N ILE A 4 -0.26 -4.12 1.39
CA ILE A 4 -0.72 -3.92 0.03
C ILE A 4 -2.18 -3.49 0.05
N PHE A 5 -2.46 -2.41 -0.67
CA PHE A 5 -3.79 -1.83 -0.86
C PHE A 5 -4.13 -1.87 -2.35
N PHE A 6 -5.20 -2.54 -2.72
CA PHE A 6 -5.57 -2.67 -4.12
C PHE A 6 -7.07 -2.40 -4.34
N GLY A 7 -7.41 -2.01 -5.55
CA GLY A 7 -8.79 -1.71 -5.91
C GLY A 7 -8.94 -1.00 -7.25
N ASN A 8 -10.11 -1.06 -7.82
CA ASN A 8 -10.41 -0.56 -9.15
C ASN A 8 -10.04 0.93 -9.34
N PRO A 9 -9.81 1.38 -10.57
CA PRO A 9 -9.63 2.80 -10.87
C PRO A 9 -10.76 3.66 -10.27
N GLY A 10 -10.42 4.85 -9.78
CA GLY A 10 -11.39 5.78 -9.20
C GLY A 10 -11.97 5.38 -7.83
N CYS A 11 -11.51 4.31 -7.19
CA CYS A 11 -11.95 3.95 -5.83
C CYS A 11 -11.35 4.81 -4.73
N GLY A 12 -10.40 5.72 -5.05
CA GLY A 12 -9.80 6.65 -4.10
C GLY A 12 -8.52 6.14 -3.46
N LYS A 13 -7.66 5.45 -4.22
CA LYS A 13 -6.37 4.93 -3.76
C LYS A 13 -5.41 6.05 -3.31
N THR A 14 -5.15 7.03 -4.18
CA THR A 14 -4.31 8.19 -3.85
C THR A 14 -4.89 9.02 -2.71
N THR A 15 -6.23 9.16 -2.67
CA THR A 15 -6.94 9.77 -1.53
C THR A 15 -6.69 9.02 -0.23
N PHE A 16 -6.67 7.69 -0.30
CA PHE A 16 -6.34 6.83 0.83
C PHE A 16 -4.90 7.05 1.30
N ALA A 17 -3.93 7.15 0.37
CA ALA A 17 -2.54 7.45 0.69
C ALA A 17 -2.41 8.77 1.47
N CYS A 18 -3.00 9.86 0.96
CA CYS A 18 -3.02 11.16 1.64
C CYS A 18 -3.66 11.08 3.03
N ARG A 19 -4.75 10.30 3.16
CA ARG A 19 -5.39 10.05 4.46
C ARG A 19 -4.45 9.32 5.43
N GLN A 20 -3.70 8.32 4.96
CA GLN A 20 -2.76 7.58 5.80
C GLN A 20 -1.65 8.49 6.31
N PHE A 21 -1.01 9.27 5.46
CA PHE A 21 -0.01 10.26 5.89
C PHE A 21 -0.57 11.18 6.96
N LYS A 22 -1.71 11.81 6.72
CA LYS A 22 -2.33 12.73 7.68
C LYS A 22 -2.67 12.08 9.01
N LYS A 23 -3.18 10.86 8.98
CA LYS A 23 -3.49 10.08 10.18
C LYS A 23 -2.24 9.74 10.98
N LEU A 24 -1.18 9.30 10.30
CA LEU A 24 0.08 8.94 10.94
C LEU A 24 0.79 10.16 11.51
N GLN A 25 0.90 11.25 10.75
CA GLN A 25 1.49 12.50 11.22
C GLN A 25 0.77 13.06 12.47
N ARG A 26 -0.58 12.98 12.51
CA ARG A 26 -1.34 13.36 13.72
C ARG A 26 -1.03 12.46 14.92
N LYS A 27 -0.86 11.15 14.68
CA LYS A 27 -0.51 10.18 15.73
C LYS A 27 0.92 10.41 16.21
N ASP A 28 1.83 10.73 15.30
CA ASP A 28 3.25 10.87 15.58
C ASP A 28 3.59 12.15 16.33
N LYS A 29 2.73 13.19 16.26
CA LYS A 29 2.83 14.33 17.18
C LYS A 29 2.82 13.89 18.65
N ARG A 30 2.18 12.75 18.97
CA ARG A 30 2.09 12.22 20.34
C ARG A 30 3.06 11.04 20.60
N LYS A 31 3.19 10.12 19.61
CA LYS A 31 3.88 8.82 19.80
C LYS A 31 5.26 8.73 19.13
N LYS A 32 5.60 9.66 18.22
CA LYS A 32 6.90 9.72 17.51
C LYS A 32 7.33 8.37 16.89
N VAL A 33 6.38 7.65 16.28
CA VAL A 33 6.64 6.33 15.68
C VAL A 33 7.48 6.49 14.41
N TYR A 34 7.06 7.43 13.51
CA TYR A 34 7.81 7.76 12.32
C TYR A 34 8.36 9.19 12.41
N LYS A 35 9.49 9.41 11.76
CA LYS A 35 10.14 10.72 11.64
C LYS A 35 10.06 11.27 10.23
N HIS A 36 10.09 10.38 9.24
CA HIS A 36 10.19 10.70 7.83
C HIS A 36 9.04 10.04 7.05
N TYR A 37 8.50 10.76 6.07
CA TYR A 37 7.39 10.33 5.24
C TYR A 37 7.77 10.51 3.78
N TYR A 38 7.68 9.44 2.99
CA TYR A 38 8.07 9.39 1.59
C TYR A 38 6.97 8.86 0.70
N ALA A 39 6.92 9.34 -0.53
CA ALA A 39 6.04 8.83 -1.58
C ALA A 39 6.72 8.93 -2.95
N ASN A 40 6.34 8.07 -3.90
CA ASN A 40 6.75 8.18 -5.29
C ASN A 40 5.90 9.16 -6.10
N PHE A 41 4.99 9.90 -5.46
CA PHE A 41 4.12 10.88 -6.09
C PHE A 41 4.02 12.15 -5.24
N TYR A 42 3.80 13.30 -5.89
CA TYR A 42 3.62 14.57 -5.19
C TYR A 42 2.28 14.63 -4.44
N ASN A 43 2.31 14.98 -3.16
CA ASN A 43 1.11 15.03 -2.32
C ASN A 43 1.13 16.12 -1.23
N GLY A 44 2.14 16.95 -1.14
CA GLY A 44 2.27 18.03 -0.13
C GLY A 44 2.27 17.58 1.33
N LEU A 45 2.34 16.27 1.61
CA LEU A 45 2.34 15.68 2.95
C LEU A 45 3.58 14.84 3.23
N ALA A 46 4.31 14.44 2.21
CA ALA A 46 5.49 13.59 2.28
C ALA A 46 6.50 14.06 1.24
N ASP A 47 7.77 13.76 1.45
CA ASP A 47 8.83 14.02 0.50
C ASP A 47 8.67 13.07 -0.70
N THR A 48 8.76 13.64 -1.91
CA THR A 48 8.70 12.84 -3.13
C THR A 48 10.08 12.25 -3.42
N ILE A 49 10.13 10.94 -3.64
CA ILE A 49 11.38 10.23 -3.95
C ILE A 49 11.22 9.38 -5.21
N ASP A 50 12.31 9.23 -5.93
CA ASP A 50 12.45 8.20 -6.95
C ASP A 50 12.82 6.89 -6.27
N LEU A 51 12.22 5.79 -6.74
CA LEU A 51 12.44 4.46 -6.20
C LEU A 51 13.54 3.70 -6.97
N GLU A 52 14.07 4.29 -8.04
CA GLU A 52 15.16 3.72 -8.80
C GLU A 52 16.40 3.54 -7.91
N GLY A 53 17.01 2.37 -7.95
CA GLY A 53 18.17 2.04 -7.13
C GLY A 53 17.88 1.86 -5.63
N LEU A 54 16.61 1.78 -5.20
CA LEU A 54 16.28 1.43 -3.83
C LEU A 54 16.93 0.08 -3.47
N GLY A 55 17.72 0.08 -2.39
CA GLY A 55 18.54 -1.07 -1.97
C GLY A 55 20.04 -0.80 -2.17
N GLN A 56 20.44 -0.03 -3.20
CA GLN A 56 21.78 0.55 -3.28
C GLN A 56 21.91 1.74 -2.32
N TRP A 57 20.81 2.43 -2.08
CA TRP A 57 20.63 3.42 -1.02
C TRP A 57 19.45 3.01 -0.12
N THR A 58 19.35 3.59 1.05
CA THR A 58 18.30 3.27 2.02
C THR A 58 17.67 4.52 2.61
N LEU A 59 16.43 4.36 3.07
CA LEU A 59 15.72 5.43 3.78
C LEU A 59 16.25 5.58 5.22
N PRO A 60 16.20 6.79 5.79
CA PRO A 60 16.51 7.01 7.20
C PRO A 60 15.63 6.12 8.11
N PRO A 61 16.15 5.71 9.28
CA PRO A 61 15.35 4.92 10.23
C PRO A 61 14.08 5.64 10.67
N LYS A 62 13.02 4.88 10.93
CA LYS A 62 11.67 5.38 11.27
C LYS A 62 11.01 6.11 10.10
N SER A 63 11.23 5.63 8.89
CA SER A 63 10.57 6.09 7.68
C SER A 63 9.28 5.33 7.41
N TYR A 64 8.36 6.04 6.80
CA TYR A 64 7.13 5.48 6.26
C TYR A 64 7.02 5.84 4.78
N LEU A 65 6.98 4.84 3.94
CA LEU A 65 6.93 4.95 2.48
C LEU A 65 5.58 4.53 1.95
N ILE A 66 4.98 5.32 1.06
CA ILE A 66 3.85 4.89 0.22
C ILE A 66 4.30 4.88 -1.24
N VAL A 67 4.08 3.75 -1.89
CA VAL A 67 4.29 3.56 -3.32
C VAL A 67 2.93 3.47 -3.99
N ASP A 68 2.53 4.53 -4.70
CA ASP A 68 1.30 4.52 -5.51
C ASP A 68 1.61 3.95 -6.90
N GLU A 69 0.62 3.35 -7.53
CA GLU A 69 0.74 2.64 -8.82
C GLU A 69 1.87 1.57 -8.80
N ALA A 70 1.98 0.84 -7.70
CA ALA A 70 3.03 -0.17 -7.50
C ALA A 70 3.06 -1.24 -8.60
N GLY A 71 1.95 -1.47 -9.30
CA GLY A 71 1.91 -2.34 -10.48
C GLY A 71 2.69 -1.79 -11.69
N ILE A 72 3.00 -0.50 -11.74
CA ILE A 72 3.85 0.09 -12.79
C ILE A 72 5.31 0.00 -12.37
N GLU A 73 5.61 0.41 -11.13
CA GLU A 73 6.96 0.43 -10.57
C GLU A 73 7.53 -1.00 -10.40
N TYR A 74 6.72 -1.91 -9.87
CA TYR A 74 7.09 -3.28 -9.54
C TYR A 74 6.21 -4.30 -10.25
N ASN A 75 6.17 -4.24 -11.60
CA ASN A 75 5.31 -5.06 -12.43
C ASN A 75 5.80 -6.51 -12.54
N ASN A 76 4.89 -7.44 -12.32
CA ASN A 76 5.11 -8.88 -12.48
C ASN A 76 5.58 -9.28 -13.89
N ARG A 77 5.22 -8.53 -14.94
CA ARG A 77 5.60 -8.81 -16.34
C ARG A 77 7.00 -8.30 -16.71
N LYS A 78 7.54 -7.36 -15.96
CA LYS A 78 8.91 -6.84 -16.14
C LYS A 78 9.87 -7.52 -15.15
N PHE A 79 9.96 -8.84 -15.19
CA PHE A 79 10.76 -9.69 -14.31
C PHE A 79 12.26 -9.31 -14.19
N LYS A 80 12.73 -8.39 -15.05
CA LYS A 80 14.11 -7.86 -15.02
C LYS A 80 14.27 -6.57 -14.22
N SER A 81 13.19 -5.98 -13.69
CA SER A 81 13.24 -4.61 -13.14
C SER A 81 13.45 -4.52 -11.62
N LEU A 82 13.13 -5.57 -10.86
CA LEU A 82 13.48 -5.58 -9.44
C LEU A 82 14.93 -6.05 -9.29
N SER A 83 15.82 -5.12 -8.93
CA SER A 83 17.19 -5.49 -8.63
C SER A 83 17.24 -6.42 -7.41
N LYS A 84 18.29 -7.25 -7.35
CA LYS A 84 18.52 -8.10 -6.16
C LYS A 84 18.60 -7.26 -4.89
N ASP A 85 19.13 -6.05 -4.99
CA ASP A 85 19.30 -5.10 -3.89
C ASP A 85 17.95 -4.58 -3.40
N THR A 86 17.04 -4.25 -4.31
CA THR A 86 15.67 -3.81 -3.97
C THR A 86 14.91 -4.93 -3.26
N ILE A 87 15.00 -6.16 -3.73
CA ILE A 87 14.38 -7.33 -3.08
C ILE A 87 14.98 -7.54 -1.69
N ALA A 88 16.30 -7.45 -1.55
CA ALA A 88 16.98 -7.57 -0.27
C ALA A 88 16.54 -6.47 0.69
N TRP A 89 16.40 -5.23 0.21
CA TRP A 89 15.93 -4.11 1.01
C TRP A 89 14.50 -4.36 1.54
N PHE A 90 13.57 -4.81 0.71
CA PHE A 90 12.21 -5.15 1.18
C PHE A 90 12.22 -6.29 2.21
N LYS A 91 13.06 -7.31 2.04
CA LYS A 91 13.20 -8.37 3.04
C LYS A 91 13.74 -7.84 4.38
N LEU A 92 14.62 -6.86 4.33
CA LEU A 92 15.30 -6.28 5.50
C LEU A 92 14.63 -5.00 6.03
N HIS A 93 13.50 -4.56 5.47
CA HIS A 93 12.83 -3.29 5.82
C HIS A 93 12.63 -3.09 7.33
N ARG A 94 12.41 -4.18 8.09
CA ARG A 94 12.27 -4.11 9.55
C ARG A 94 13.57 -3.74 10.25
N HIS A 95 14.71 -4.20 9.72
CA HIS A 95 16.03 -3.83 10.25
C HIS A 95 16.32 -2.35 10.01
N TYR A 96 15.87 -1.82 8.89
CA TYR A 96 15.92 -0.39 8.59
C TYR A 96 14.87 0.45 9.33
N ARG A 97 13.96 -0.20 10.07
CA ARG A 97 12.81 0.43 10.77
C ARG A 97 11.94 1.23 9.80
N CYS A 98 11.72 0.69 8.61
CA CYS A 98 10.89 1.27 7.58
C CYS A 98 9.59 0.47 7.43
N ASP A 99 8.47 1.17 7.29
CA ASP A 99 7.19 0.57 6.93
C ASP A 99 6.80 1.02 5.52
N VAL A 100 6.24 0.11 4.72
CA VAL A 100 5.93 0.35 3.31
C VAL A 100 4.49 -0.02 3.02
N ASP A 101 3.77 0.89 2.38
CA ASP A 101 2.44 0.64 1.84
C ASP A 101 2.51 0.69 0.31
N PHE A 102 2.19 -0.42 -0.32
CA PHE A 102 2.02 -0.51 -1.77
C PHE A 102 0.55 -0.30 -2.13
N ILE A 103 0.32 0.53 -3.13
CA ILE A 103 -1.01 0.80 -3.67
C ILE A 103 -1.02 0.40 -5.15
N SER A 104 -1.98 -0.44 -5.57
CA SER A 104 -2.09 -0.90 -6.95
C SER A 104 -3.55 -0.99 -7.41
N GLN A 105 -3.76 -1.05 -8.72
CA GLN A 105 -5.09 -1.26 -9.28
C GLN A 105 -5.54 -2.71 -9.13
N SER A 106 -4.62 -3.65 -9.37
CA SER A 106 -4.86 -5.08 -9.17
C SER A 106 -3.81 -5.67 -8.24
N TRP A 107 -4.22 -6.69 -7.50
CA TRP A 107 -3.34 -7.53 -6.71
C TRP A 107 -2.30 -8.26 -7.57
N GLU A 108 -2.70 -8.71 -8.76
CA GLU A 108 -1.87 -9.53 -9.64
C GLU A 108 -0.77 -8.72 -10.35
N ASP A 109 -0.93 -7.40 -10.45
CA ASP A 109 0.06 -6.54 -11.09
C ASP A 109 1.34 -6.38 -10.27
N ILE A 110 1.27 -6.62 -8.96
CA ILE A 110 2.43 -6.52 -8.07
C ILE A 110 3.29 -7.79 -8.16
N ASP A 111 4.61 -7.63 -8.21
CA ASP A 111 5.56 -8.74 -8.22
C ASP A 111 5.29 -9.76 -7.10
N ILE A 112 5.39 -11.06 -7.43
CA ILE A 112 5.10 -12.15 -6.51
C ILE A 112 5.98 -12.10 -5.25
N THR A 113 7.22 -11.62 -5.38
CA THR A 113 8.14 -11.52 -4.24
C THR A 113 7.64 -10.50 -3.23
N VAL A 114 7.19 -9.32 -3.72
CA VAL A 114 6.60 -8.27 -2.88
C VAL A 114 5.31 -8.76 -2.24
N ARG A 115 4.46 -9.46 -3.01
CA ARG A 115 3.22 -10.05 -2.49
C ARG A 115 3.46 -11.04 -1.35
N ARG A 116 4.51 -11.87 -1.46
CA ARG A 116 4.88 -12.85 -0.43
C ARG A 116 5.40 -12.19 0.85
N LEU A 117 6.02 -11.01 0.73
CA LEU A 117 6.52 -10.25 1.88
C LEU A 117 5.44 -9.44 2.60
N ALA A 118 4.27 -9.30 2.01
CA ALA A 118 3.20 -8.48 2.59
C ALA A 118 2.63 -9.08 3.88
N ASP A 119 2.64 -8.29 4.95
CA ASP A 119 2.05 -8.63 6.24
C ASP A 119 0.52 -8.51 6.21
N GLU A 120 -0.01 -7.57 5.43
CA GLU A 120 -1.45 -7.27 5.37
C GLU A 120 -1.90 -6.91 3.96
N LEU A 121 -3.11 -7.35 3.62
CA LEU A 121 -3.79 -7.05 2.36
C LEU A 121 -5.10 -6.33 2.62
N TRP A 122 -5.37 -5.29 1.80
CA TRP A 122 -6.54 -4.46 1.93
C TRP A 122 -7.16 -4.14 0.58
N TYR A 123 -8.45 -4.39 0.45
CA TYR A 123 -9.22 -4.07 -0.74
C TYR A 123 -9.96 -2.75 -0.58
N LEU A 124 -9.83 -1.87 -1.57
CA LEU A 124 -10.50 -0.58 -1.63
C LEU A 124 -11.68 -0.63 -2.61
N LYS A 125 -12.86 -0.24 -2.14
CA LYS A 125 -14.09 -0.17 -2.94
C LYS A 125 -14.70 1.21 -2.86
N LYS A 126 -15.11 1.75 -4.01
CA LYS A 126 -15.85 3.02 -4.10
C LYS A 126 -17.27 2.83 -3.59
N LEU A 127 -17.71 3.74 -2.70
CA LEU A 127 -19.07 3.84 -2.21
C LEU A 127 -19.53 5.30 -2.34
N GLY A 128 -19.95 5.71 -3.53
CA GLY A 128 -20.30 7.12 -3.80
C GLY A 128 -19.14 8.07 -3.45
N PRO A 129 -19.33 9.06 -2.53
CA PRO A 129 -18.28 9.96 -2.09
C PRO A 129 -17.30 9.35 -1.10
N PHE A 130 -17.55 8.12 -0.66
CA PHE A 130 -16.74 7.40 0.31
C PHE A 130 -15.88 6.31 -0.35
N THR A 131 -14.85 5.88 0.38
CA THR A 131 -14.09 4.67 0.11
C THR A 131 -14.23 3.71 1.28
N ALA A 132 -14.62 2.48 0.99
CA ALA A 132 -14.57 1.37 1.94
C ALA A 132 -13.22 0.66 1.78
N VAL A 133 -12.57 0.35 2.90
CA VAL A 133 -11.30 -0.37 2.94
C VAL A 133 -11.53 -1.63 3.76
N ARG A 134 -11.42 -2.79 3.11
CA ARG A 134 -11.71 -4.10 3.70
C ARG A 134 -10.46 -4.97 3.73
N ARG A 135 -10.19 -5.58 4.87
CA ARG A 135 -9.06 -6.49 5.02
C ARG A 135 -9.28 -7.79 4.25
N VAL A 136 -8.23 -8.27 3.59
CA VAL A 136 -8.17 -9.57 2.94
C VAL A 136 -7.20 -10.43 3.74
N TYR A 137 -7.60 -11.65 4.07
CA TYR A 137 -6.78 -12.62 4.78
C TYR A 137 -6.21 -13.62 3.79
N LYS A 138 -4.92 -13.84 3.89
CA LYS A 138 -4.24 -14.92 3.21
C LYS A 138 -4.29 -16.16 4.09
N ARG A 139 -4.76 -17.26 3.55
CA ARG A 139 -4.70 -18.59 4.18
C ARG A 139 -3.91 -19.52 3.28
N VAL A 140 -3.23 -20.45 3.89
CA VAL A 140 -2.56 -21.54 3.18
C VAL A 140 -3.55 -22.70 3.09
N GLY A 141 -3.80 -23.15 1.90
CA GLY A 141 -4.61 -24.34 1.62
C GLY A 141 -3.83 -25.35 0.81
N VAL A 142 -4.40 -26.53 0.65
CA VAL A 142 -3.88 -27.59 -0.22
C VAL A 142 -4.89 -27.79 -1.33
N ASP A 143 -4.45 -27.73 -2.57
CA ASP A 143 -5.29 -28.04 -3.73
C ASP A 143 -5.68 -29.53 -3.67
N PRO A 144 -6.97 -29.87 -3.67
CA PRO A 144 -7.42 -31.25 -3.56
C PRO A 144 -7.04 -32.12 -4.77
N VAL A 145 -6.72 -31.53 -5.90
CA VAL A 145 -6.39 -32.24 -7.15
C VAL A 145 -4.88 -32.41 -7.31
N THR A 146 -4.13 -31.31 -7.13
CA THR A 146 -2.68 -31.28 -7.38
C THR A 146 -1.85 -31.57 -6.12
N HIS A 147 -2.47 -31.60 -4.94
CA HIS A 147 -1.82 -31.66 -3.62
C HIS A 147 -0.74 -30.58 -3.39
N GLN A 148 -0.76 -29.52 -4.17
CA GLN A 148 0.15 -28.39 -4.01
C GLN A 148 -0.38 -27.39 -2.99
N ILE A 149 0.55 -26.70 -2.32
CA ILE A 149 0.22 -25.63 -1.40
C ILE A 149 -0.20 -24.40 -2.23
N ILE A 150 -1.43 -23.95 -1.99
CA ILE A 150 -2.01 -22.78 -2.63
C ILE A 150 -2.33 -21.68 -1.62
N ASP A 151 -2.20 -20.43 -2.06
CA ASP A 151 -2.61 -19.28 -1.28
C ASP A 151 -4.10 -18.98 -1.53
N ILE A 152 -4.93 -19.10 -0.49
CA ILE A 152 -6.35 -18.77 -0.54
C ILE A 152 -6.55 -17.37 0.06
N TYR A 153 -7.27 -16.50 -0.65
CA TYR A 153 -7.55 -15.13 -0.22
C TYR A 153 -9.03 -14.98 0.15
N GLU A 154 -9.31 -14.66 1.39
CA GLU A 154 -10.66 -14.47 1.90
C GLU A 154 -10.85 -13.06 2.44
N PHE A 155 -12.00 -12.47 2.13
CA PHE A 155 -12.38 -11.21 2.74
C PHE A 155 -12.67 -11.37 4.23
N GLY A 156 -12.11 -10.50 5.05
CA GLY A 156 -12.40 -10.45 6.47
C GLY A 156 -13.91 -10.33 6.73
N LYS A 157 -14.43 -11.09 7.71
CA LYS A 157 -15.85 -11.06 8.06
C LYS A 157 -16.29 -9.64 8.41
N LEU A 158 -17.43 -9.19 7.93
CA LEU A 158 -17.99 -7.87 8.17
C LEU A 158 -18.47 -7.68 9.63
N LEU A 159 -18.66 -8.77 10.35
CA LEU A 159 -18.90 -8.73 11.78
C LEU A 159 -17.67 -8.17 12.50
N PRO A 160 -17.74 -7.35 13.37
CA PRO A 160 -18.75 -6.48 13.92
C PRO A 160 -18.21 -5.05 14.08
N CYS A 161 -18.69 -4.15 13.27
CA CYS A 161 -18.59 -2.73 13.61
C CYS A 161 -19.33 -2.38 14.92
N ILE A 162 -20.13 -3.32 15.43
CA ILE A 162 -21.03 -3.19 16.58
C ILE A 162 -20.36 -3.58 17.90
N LEU A 163 -19.27 -4.36 17.90
CA LEU A 163 -18.62 -4.77 19.14
C LEU A 163 -17.75 -3.65 19.73
N PRO A 164 -17.82 -3.44 21.06
CA PRO A 164 -16.96 -2.49 21.73
C PRO A 164 -15.47 -2.87 21.67
N PRO A 165 -14.51 -1.91 21.72
CA PRO A 165 -13.11 -2.23 21.94
C PRO A 165 -12.94 -2.98 23.30
N PRO A 166 -12.05 -3.99 23.40
CA PRO A 166 -10.98 -4.40 22.49
C PRO A 166 -11.37 -5.44 21.42
N PHE A 167 -12.62 -5.95 21.43
CA PHE A 167 -13.07 -7.05 20.57
C PHE A 167 -13.29 -6.67 19.10
N ARG A 168 -13.21 -5.38 18.79
CA ARG A 168 -13.42 -4.85 17.45
C ARG A 168 -12.23 -5.16 16.54
N ARG A 169 -12.26 -6.28 15.82
CA ARG A 169 -11.35 -6.50 14.69
C ARG A 169 -11.73 -5.53 13.57
N ARG A 170 -10.87 -4.55 13.31
CA ARG A 170 -11.11 -3.56 12.25
C ARG A 170 -10.82 -4.18 10.87
N ASN A 171 -11.71 -5.04 10.40
CA ASN A 171 -11.62 -5.64 9.06
C ASN A 171 -12.21 -4.73 7.98
N LEU A 172 -12.95 -3.71 8.38
CA LEU A 172 -13.57 -2.74 7.49
C LEU A 172 -13.53 -1.36 8.14
N TYR A 173 -13.23 -0.36 7.36
CA TYR A 173 -13.49 1.03 7.70
C TYR A 173 -13.85 1.83 6.44
N ILE A 174 -14.60 2.91 6.63
CA ILE A 174 -15.08 3.77 5.56
C ILE A 174 -14.60 5.19 5.83
N PHE A 175 -14.25 5.92 4.79
CA PHE A 175 -13.88 7.32 4.93
C PHE A 175 -14.37 8.16 3.76
N LEU A 176 -14.65 9.45 4.03
CA LEU A 176 -15.00 10.44 3.03
C LEU A 176 -13.75 10.89 2.27
N ARG A 177 -13.81 10.94 0.92
CA ARG A 177 -12.67 11.28 0.07
C ARG A 177 -12.41 12.79 -0.03
N ARG A 178 -13.50 13.59 -0.09
CA ARG A 178 -13.46 15.03 -0.37
C ARG A 178 -12.40 15.83 0.42
N PRO A 179 -12.17 15.62 1.74
CA PRO A 179 -11.18 16.38 2.50
C PRO A 179 -9.73 16.20 2.05
N TYR A 180 -9.44 15.17 1.25
CA TYR A 180 -8.09 14.81 0.83
C TYR A 180 -7.78 15.20 -0.61
N TYR A 181 -8.76 15.62 -1.42
CA TYR A 181 -8.54 16.02 -2.82
C TYR A 181 -7.57 17.19 -2.97
N ARG A 182 -7.45 18.05 -1.97
CA ARG A 182 -6.54 19.19 -1.97
C ARG A 182 -5.05 18.85 -1.87
N TYR A 183 -4.70 17.58 -1.64
CA TYR A 183 -3.32 17.13 -1.43
C TYR A 183 -2.68 16.53 -2.67
N PHE A 184 -3.43 16.30 -3.72
CA PHE A 184 -2.93 15.75 -4.97
C PHE A 184 -3.78 16.22 -6.13
N ASP A 185 -3.16 16.29 -7.31
CA ASP A 185 -3.87 16.56 -8.56
C ASP A 185 -4.06 15.23 -9.30
N THR A 186 -5.30 14.82 -9.48
CA THR A 186 -5.66 13.59 -10.20
C THR A 186 -5.37 13.69 -11.71
N TYR A 187 -5.25 14.91 -12.23
CA TYR A 187 -5.02 15.20 -13.65
C TYR A 187 -3.57 15.62 -13.94
N SER A 188 -2.70 15.67 -12.93
CA SER A 188 -1.28 15.88 -13.16
C SER A 188 -0.75 14.74 -14.03
N ARG A 189 -0.35 15.11 -15.26
CA ARG A 189 0.26 14.14 -16.18
C ARG A 189 1.63 13.76 -15.63
N PRO A 190 2.00 12.47 -15.63
CA PRO A 190 3.40 12.12 -15.47
C PRO A 190 4.19 12.82 -16.57
N ASN A 191 5.44 13.21 -16.28
CA ASN A 191 6.36 13.91 -17.22
C ASN A 191 6.74 13.05 -18.42
N THR A 192 5.75 12.49 -19.12
CA THR A 192 5.95 11.77 -20.38
C THR A 192 5.83 12.76 -21.52
N PRO A 193 6.85 12.89 -22.38
CA PRO A 193 6.76 13.75 -23.56
C PRO A 193 5.59 13.30 -24.45
N ILE A 194 4.74 14.26 -24.82
CA ILE A 194 3.70 14.04 -25.81
C ILE A 194 4.43 13.85 -27.14
N LYS A 195 4.33 12.66 -27.72
CA LYS A 195 4.73 12.49 -29.13
C LYS A 195 3.73 13.26 -29.98
N THR A 196 4.14 14.40 -30.51
CA THR A 196 3.47 15.13 -31.58
C THR A 196 3.65 14.41 -32.91
#